data_e58bbdc4b82ab09c989936bf9e52922f
#
_entry.id   e58bbdc4b82ab09c989936bf9e52922f
#
_cell.length_a   1.000
_cell.length_b   1.000
_cell.length_c   1.000
_cell.angle_alpha   90.00
_cell.angle_beta   90.00
_cell.angle_gamma   90.00
#
_symmetry.space_group_name_H-M   'P 1'
#
loop_
_entity.id
_entity.type
_entity.pdbx_description
1 polymer ?
#
loop_
_entity_poly.entity_id
_entity_poly.type
_entity_poly.pdbx_seq_one_letter_code
_entity_poly.pdbx_strand_id
1 'polypeptide(L)'
;MPFSEASLSLNDILDAIVAIEQFTQDIELDSFRQDLKTIAAVERKLQVISEAAVRLGEQAEALCPGLPWRDIRGCAYADPHLGFRADSSTWHE
;
A
#
# COMPACT_ATOMS: atom_id res chain seq x y z
N MET A 1 2.89 9.40 26.43
CA MET A 1 2.04 8.78 25.40
C MET A 1 2.32 7.31 25.32
N PRO A 2 1.33 6.49 25.58
CA PRO A 2 1.53 5.06 25.42
C PRO A 2 1.78 4.65 23.97
N PHE A 3 1.27 5.44 23.03
CA PHE A 3 1.44 5.14 21.62
C PHE A 3 2.11 6.29 20.91
N SER A 4 3.19 5.99 20.23
CA SER A 4 3.84 6.99 19.38
C SER A 4 3.10 7.03 18.05
N GLU A 5 3.35 8.09 17.28
CA GLU A 5 2.80 8.17 15.94
C GLU A 5 3.33 7.02 15.08
N ALA A 6 4.56 6.60 15.33
CA ALA A 6 5.14 5.49 14.60
C ALA A 6 4.33 4.22 14.83
N SER A 7 3.95 3.95 16.08
CA SER A 7 3.14 2.77 16.38
C SER A 7 1.80 2.81 15.68
N LEU A 8 1.17 3.99 15.67
CA LEU A 8 -0.12 4.14 15.00
C LEU A 8 0.00 3.90 13.50
N SER A 9 1.05 4.44 12.90
CA SER A 9 1.26 4.24 11.46
C SER A 9 1.54 2.79 11.13
N LEU A 10 2.31 2.10 11.95
CA LEU A 10 2.57 0.69 11.74
C LEU A 10 1.29 -0.14 11.88
N ASN A 11 0.44 0.21 12.85
CA ASN A 11 -0.83 -0.46 12.98
C ASN A 11 -1.71 -0.26 11.76
N ASP A 12 -1.71 0.96 11.20
CA ASP A 12 -2.47 1.23 10.00
C ASP A 12 -2.01 0.33 8.85
N ILE A 13 -0.69 0.17 8.73
CA ILE A 13 -0.13 -0.69 7.69
C ILE A 13 -0.55 -2.13 7.89
N LEU A 14 -0.44 -2.63 9.12
CA LEU A 14 -0.80 -4.02 9.42
C LEU A 14 -2.28 -4.27 9.18
N ASP A 15 -3.13 -3.35 9.62
CA ASP A 15 -4.56 -3.47 9.41
C ASP A 15 -4.89 -3.51 7.92
N ALA A 16 -4.21 -2.65 7.14
CA ALA A 16 -4.45 -2.61 5.70
C ALA A 16 -4.01 -3.92 5.04
N ILE A 17 -2.90 -4.49 5.46
CA ILE A 17 -2.43 -5.75 4.92
C ILE A 17 -3.44 -6.86 5.22
N VAL A 18 -3.93 -6.93 6.44
CA VAL A 18 -4.92 -7.93 6.82
C VAL A 18 -6.17 -7.76 5.98
N ALA A 19 -6.60 -6.51 5.78
CA ALA A 19 -7.79 -6.25 4.97
C ALA A 19 -7.59 -6.73 3.53
N ILE A 20 -6.42 -6.47 2.96
CA ILE A 20 -6.14 -6.91 1.60
C ILE A 20 -6.18 -8.43 1.52
N GLU A 21 -5.61 -9.10 2.50
CA GLU A 21 -5.64 -10.55 2.52
C GLU A 21 -7.07 -11.07 2.58
N GLN A 22 -7.92 -10.43 3.36
CA GLN A 22 -9.31 -10.83 3.47
C GLN A 22 -10.07 -10.59 2.17
N PHE A 23 -9.81 -9.45 1.52
CA PHE A 23 -10.48 -9.12 0.26
C PHE A 23 -10.13 -10.08 -0.85
N THR A 24 -8.91 -10.63 -0.82
CA THR A 24 -8.42 -11.46 -1.90
C THR A 24 -8.38 -12.94 -1.55
N GLN A 25 -8.85 -13.28 -0.38
CA GLN A 25 -8.87 -14.66 0.07
C GLN A 25 -9.76 -15.50 -0.86
N ASP A 26 -9.21 -16.61 -1.32
CA ASP A 26 -9.94 -17.56 -2.16
C ASP A 26 -10.41 -17.00 -3.49
N ILE A 27 -9.81 -15.90 -3.94
CA ILE A 27 -10.12 -15.31 -5.25
C ILE A 27 -9.02 -15.67 -6.23
N GLU A 28 -9.40 -16.26 -7.37
CA GLU A 28 -8.44 -16.52 -8.42
C GLU A 28 -8.09 -15.24 -9.16
N LEU A 29 -6.93 -15.22 -9.78
CA LEU A 29 -6.44 -14.04 -10.45
C LEU A 29 -7.42 -13.51 -11.51
N ASP A 30 -7.96 -14.41 -12.32
CA ASP A 30 -8.91 -13.99 -13.36
C ASP A 30 -10.16 -13.35 -12.75
N SER A 31 -10.67 -13.93 -11.69
CA SER A 31 -11.82 -13.36 -11.00
C SER A 31 -11.49 -12.01 -10.41
N PHE A 32 -10.30 -11.89 -9.83
CA PHE A 32 -9.86 -10.63 -9.25
C PHE A 32 -9.80 -9.53 -10.31
N ARG A 33 -9.27 -9.84 -11.47
CA ARG A 33 -9.15 -8.85 -12.54
C ARG A 33 -10.49 -8.27 -12.96
N GLN A 34 -11.54 -9.05 -12.83
CA GLN A 34 -12.87 -8.63 -13.25
C GLN A 34 -13.71 -8.04 -12.13
N ASP A 35 -13.21 -8.12 -10.89
CA ASP A 35 -13.96 -7.65 -9.73
C ASP A 35 -13.52 -6.23 -9.39
N LEU A 36 -14.20 -5.27 -10.01
CA LEU A 36 -13.83 -3.88 -9.85
C LEU A 36 -13.96 -3.39 -8.42
N LYS A 37 -14.95 -3.91 -7.69
CA LYS A 37 -15.10 -3.50 -6.30
C LYS A 37 -13.94 -3.96 -5.44
N THR A 38 -13.50 -5.20 -5.63
CA THR A 38 -12.37 -5.71 -4.87
C THR A 38 -11.09 -4.98 -5.24
N ILE A 39 -10.90 -4.72 -6.54
CA ILE A 39 -9.73 -3.96 -6.99
C ILE A 39 -9.71 -2.59 -6.33
N ALA A 40 -10.83 -1.90 -6.33
CA ALA A 40 -10.90 -0.57 -5.72
C ALA A 40 -10.61 -0.63 -4.24
N ALA A 41 -11.12 -1.63 -3.55
CA ALA A 41 -10.89 -1.79 -2.12
C ALA A 41 -9.41 -2.05 -1.84
N VAL A 42 -8.77 -2.88 -2.65
CA VAL A 42 -7.34 -3.16 -2.50
C VAL A 42 -6.53 -1.91 -2.76
N GLU A 43 -6.86 -1.17 -3.81
CA GLU A 43 -6.15 0.06 -4.13
C GLU A 43 -6.25 1.06 -2.99
N ARG A 44 -7.42 1.18 -2.38
CA ARG A 44 -7.58 2.08 -1.26
C ARG A 44 -6.68 1.67 -0.10
N LYS A 45 -6.61 0.38 0.18
CA LYS A 45 -5.76 -0.09 1.28
C LYS A 45 -4.29 0.07 0.97
N LEU A 46 -3.90 -0.11 -0.29
CA LEU A 46 -2.51 0.16 -0.68
C LEU A 46 -2.18 1.63 -0.47
N GLN A 47 -3.12 2.52 -0.76
CA GLN A 47 -2.91 3.93 -0.54
C GLN A 47 -2.74 4.23 0.96
N VAL A 48 -3.54 3.58 1.81
CA VAL A 48 -3.41 3.74 3.25
C VAL A 48 -2.01 3.33 3.70
N ILE A 49 -1.51 2.21 3.17
CA ILE A 49 -0.16 1.75 3.51
C ILE A 49 0.87 2.80 3.11
N SER A 50 0.75 3.32 1.89
CA SER A 50 1.71 4.31 1.39
C SER A 50 1.68 5.58 2.22
N GLU A 51 0.50 6.06 2.57
CA GLU A 51 0.37 7.26 3.37
C GLU A 51 0.96 7.06 4.77
N ALA A 52 0.73 5.89 5.35
CA ALA A 52 1.30 5.59 6.64
C ALA A 52 2.82 5.53 6.57
N ALA A 53 3.35 4.96 5.48
CA ALA A 53 4.79 4.90 5.28
C ALA A 53 5.39 6.30 5.16
N VAL A 54 4.69 7.21 4.50
CA VAL A 54 5.14 8.59 4.39
C VAL A 54 5.20 9.24 5.78
N ARG A 55 4.17 9.00 6.60
CA ARG A 55 4.15 9.54 7.96
C ARG A 55 5.29 9.00 8.81
N LEU A 56 5.65 7.73 8.62
CA LEU A 56 6.76 7.15 9.36
C LEU A 56 8.09 7.81 9.02
N GLY A 57 8.25 8.21 7.76
CA GLY A 57 9.47 8.87 7.34
C GLY A 57 10.70 8.02 7.61
N GLU A 58 11.74 8.65 8.16
CA GLU A 58 12.99 7.95 8.39
C GLU A 58 12.88 6.88 9.45
N GLN A 59 11.89 6.97 10.32
CA GLN A 59 11.71 5.94 11.34
C GLN A 59 11.39 4.58 10.75
N ALA A 60 10.84 4.57 9.54
CA ALA A 60 10.46 3.31 8.90
C ALA A 60 11.68 2.41 8.72
N GLU A 61 12.77 2.96 8.22
CA GLU A 61 13.98 2.17 8.03
C GLU A 61 14.56 1.68 9.34
N ALA A 62 14.44 2.49 10.37
CA ALA A 62 14.96 2.11 11.69
C ALA A 62 14.12 0.99 12.31
N LEU A 63 12.81 1.05 12.12
CA LEU A 63 11.92 0.07 12.74
C LEU A 63 11.87 -1.25 11.96
N CYS A 64 11.88 -1.16 10.64
CA CYS A 64 11.79 -2.34 9.79
C CYS A 64 12.79 -2.22 8.65
N PRO A 65 14.06 -2.48 8.91
CA PRO A 65 15.06 -2.40 7.85
C PRO A 65 14.86 -3.51 6.83
N GLY A 66 15.29 -3.25 5.63
CA GLY A 66 15.23 -4.26 4.58
C GLY A 66 13.99 -4.23 3.72
N LEU A 67 13.03 -3.36 4.04
CA LEU A 67 11.85 -3.18 3.21
C LEU A 67 12.06 -2.04 2.23
N PRO A 68 11.42 -2.12 1.06
CA PRO A 68 11.58 -1.06 0.04
C PRO A 68 10.72 0.15 0.35
N TRP A 69 11.04 0.85 1.43
CA TRP A 69 10.23 1.96 1.90
C TRP A 69 10.08 3.08 0.88
N ARG A 70 11.13 3.32 0.10
CA ARG A 70 11.02 4.36 -0.93
C ARG A 70 9.91 4.03 -1.91
N ASP A 71 9.86 2.78 -2.35
CA ASP A 71 8.83 2.36 -3.30
C ASP A 71 7.46 2.39 -2.67
N ILE A 72 7.36 1.97 -1.42
CA ILE A 72 6.10 1.98 -0.69
C ILE A 72 5.57 3.41 -0.57
N ARG A 73 6.44 4.34 -0.18
CA ARG A 73 6.04 5.75 -0.07
C ARG A 73 5.64 6.31 -1.43
N GLY A 74 6.31 5.87 -2.47
CA GLY A 74 6.04 6.38 -3.80
C GLY A 74 4.62 6.16 -4.26
N CYS A 75 3.99 5.10 -3.78
CA CYS A 75 2.61 4.83 -4.15
C CYS A 75 1.65 5.92 -3.67
N ALA A 76 1.98 6.61 -2.58
CA ALA A 76 1.13 7.68 -2.06
C ALA A 76 1.09 8.88 -2.99
N TYR A 77 2.11 9.04 -3.80
CA TYR A 77 2.20 10.15 -4.73
C TYR A 77 1.73 9.80 -6.13
N ALA A 78 1.38 8.55 -6.35
CA ALA A 78 0.91 8.13 -7.66
C ALA A 78 -0.50 8.65 -7.87
N ASP A 79 -0.67 9.45 -8.90
CA ASP A 79 -1.98 9.93 -9.28
C ASP A 79 -2.66 8.83 -10.09
N PRO A 80 -3.87 8.42 -9.71
CA PRO A 80 -4.57 7.38 -10.48
C PRO A 80 -4.65 7.69 -11.97
N HIS A 81 -4.67 8.98 -12.30
CA HIS A 81 -4.77 9.37 -13.69
C HIS A 81 -3.43 9.48 -14.39
N LEU A 82 -2.36 9.73 -13.65
CA LEU A 82 -1.05 9.95 -14.21
C LEU A 82 -0.04 8.92 -13.76
N GLY A 83 0.06 8.73 -12.46
CA GLY A 83 1.07 7.84 -11.90
C GLY A 83 0.89 6.41 -12.34
N PHE A 84 -0.33 5.97 -12.36
CA PHE A 84 -0.62 4.62 -12.77
C PHE A 84 -0.16 4.34 -14.19
N ARG A 85 -0.44 5.28 -15.08
CA ARG A 85 -0.05 5.09 -16.47
C ARG A 85 1.46 5.14 -16.63
N ALA A 86 2.08 6.00 -15.87
CA ALA A 86 3.53 6.08 -15.91
C ALA A 86 4.15 4.76 -15.46
N ASP A 87 3.59 4.18 -14.42
CA ASP A 87 4.06 2.90 -13.93
C ASP A 87 3.86 1.82 -14.96
N SER A 88 2.72 1.84 -15.62
CA SER A 88 2.43 0.86 -16.65
C SER A 88 3.44 0.97 -17.79
N SER A 89 3.77 2.18 -18.17
CA SER A 89 4.77 2.39 -19.20
C SER A 89 6.11 1.81 -18.79
N THR A 90 6.48 2.02 -17.55
CA THR A 90 7.73 1.50 -17.03
C THR A 90 7.73 -0.02 -17.08
N TRP A 91 6.64 -0.61 -16.75
CA TRP A 91 6.54 -2.07 -16.69
C TRP A 91 6.64 -2.71 -18.06
N HIS A 92 6.25 -1.99 -19.08
CA HIS A 92 6.32 -2.53 -20.43
C HIS A 92 7.75 -2.60 -20.95
N GLU A 93 8.62 -1.89 -20.31
CA GLU A 93 10.01 -1.89 -20.68
C GLU A 93 10.78 -2.87 -19.83
#